data_4b5fcf7f7f9d352e0b55e313c2c9a63f
#
_entry.id   4b5fcf7f7f9d352e0b55e313c2c9a63f
#
_cell.length_a   1.000
_cell.length_b   1.000
_cell.length_c   1.000
_cell.angle_alpha   90.00
_cell.angle_beta   90.00
_cell.angle_gamma   90.00
#
_symmetry.space_group_name_H-M   'P 1'
#
loop_
_entity.id
_entity.type
_entity.pdbx_description
1 polymer ?
#
loop_
_entity_poly.entity_id
_entity_poly.type
_entity_poly.pdbx_seq_one_letter_code
_entity_poly.pdbx_strand_id
1 'polypeptide(L)'
;MSDNKNVCSSGWHGVHGSTITLENHNGNPVTVNDCHDAKCQFPFSSPSPGFSVPAEVNGNPGTIQATLKSVPGTYCYCTIGCGKKEDTNPKTVIIS
;
A
#
# COMPACT_ATOMS: atom_id res chain seq x y z
N MET A 1 -7.23 5.36 -17.00
CA MET A 1 -7.96 4.90 -15.80
C MET A 1 -6.97 4.55 -14.71
N SER A 2 -7.12 5.11 -13.54
CA SER A 2 -6.24 4.74 -12.44
C SER A 2 -6.59 3.35 -11.93
N ASP A 3 -5.58 2.58 -11.57
CA ASP A 3 -5.74 1.27 -11.00
C ASP A 3 -5.84 1.44 -9.49
N ASN A 4 -6.99 1.14 -8.92
CA ASN A 4 -7.26 1.36 -7.50
C ASN A 4 -7.02 0.08 -6.72
N LYS A 5 -6.22 0.19 -5.66
CA LYS A 5 -5.89 -0.94 -4.77
C LYS A 5 -6.22 -0.59 -3.34
N ASN A 6 -6.83 -1.51 -2.62
CA ASN A 6 -7.08 -1.34 -1.20
C ASN A 6 -5.76 -1.49 -0.44
N VAL A 7 -5.36 -0.45 0.29
CA VAL A 7 -4.07 -0.42 1.01
C VAL A 7 -3.97 -1.52 2.06
N CYS A 8 -5.10 -1.99 2.57
CA CYS A 8 -5.14 -3.04 3.60
C CYS A 8 -5.27 -4.45 3.04
N SER A 9 -5.32 -4.60 1.71
CA SER A 9 -5.40 -5.91 1.06
C SER A 9 -4.01 -6.43 0.73
N SER A 10 -3.87 -7.76 0.75
CA SER A 10 -2.63 -8.45 0.38
C SER A 10 -2.83 -9.23 -0.91
N GLY A 11 -1.75 -9.42 -1.66
CA GLY A 11 -1.78 -10.26 -2.87
C GLY A 11 -2.26 -9.56 -4.11
N TRP A 12 -2.33 -8.24 -4.11
CA TRP A 12 -2.75 -7.54 -5.32
C TRP A 12 -1.59 -7.41 -6.32
N HIS A 13 -1.96 -7.20 -7.58
CA HIS A 13 -1.03 -7.15 -8.70
C HIS A 13 -0.95 -5.75 -9.28
N GLY A 14 0.22 -5.37 -9.77
CA GLY A 14 0.40 -4.12 -10.48
C GLY A 14 1.45 -4.26 -11.59
N VAL A 15 1.49 -3.29 -12.49
CA VAL A 15 2.45 -3.27 -13.59
C VAL A 15 3.66 -2.42 -13.18
N HIS A 16 4.86 -2.89 -13.48
CA HIS A 16 6.09 -2.18 -13.11
C HIS A 16 6.09 -0.74 -13.65
N GLY A 17 6.53 0.19 -12.82
CA GLY A 17 6.64 1.60 -13.17
C GLY A 17 5.33 2.35 -13.28
N SER A 18 4.18 1.68 -13.10
CA SER A 18 2.89 2.36 -13.21
C SER A 18 2.54 3.12 -11.93
N THR A 19 1.68 4.12 -12.08
CA THR A 19 1.11 4.84 -10.94
C THR A 19 -0.25 4.24 -10.62
N ILE A 20 -0.45 3.91 -9.35
CA ILE A 20 -1.71 3.35 -8.86
C ILE A 20 -2.30 4.27 -7.81
N THR A 21 -3.58 4.07 -7.51
CA THR A 21 -4.26 4.78 -6.43
C THR A 21 -4.47 3.80 -5.28
N LEU A 22 -3.90 4.11 -4.12
CA LEU A 22 -4.14 3.36 -2.89
C LEU A 22 -5.36 3.94 -2.19
N GLU A 23 -6.29 3.08 -1.81
CA GLU A 23 -7.54 3.48 -1.16
C GLU A 23 -7.55 2.98 0.29
N ASN A 24 -7.97 3.87 1.19
CA ASN A 24 -8.17 3.54 2.59
C ASN A 24 -9.65 3.60 2.91
N HIS A 25 -10.24 2.47 3.27
CA HIS A 25 -11.65 2.35 3.62
C HIS A 25 -11.87 2.38 5.14
N ASN A 26 -10.85 2.76 5.90
CA ASN A 26 -10.93 2.84 7.36
C ASN A 26 -11.22 4.27 7.80
N GLY A 27 -11.84 4.39 8.97
CA GLY A 27 -12.16 5.70 9.56
C GLY A 27 -10.97 6.43 10.18
N ASN A 28 -9.76 5.89 10.04
CA ASN A 28 -8.52 6.51 10.50
C ASN A 28 -7.46 6.38 9.43
N PRO A 29 -6.43 7.26 9.44
CA PRO A 29 -5.34 7.16 8.46
C PRO A 29 -4.59 5.84 8.58
N VAL A 30 -4.08 5.36 7.46
CA VAL A 30 -3.26 4.15 7.40
C VAL A 30 -1.85 4.56 7.02
N THR A 31 -0.88 4.19 7.85
CA THR A 31 0.54 4.43 7.57
C THR A 31 1.12 3.22 6.85
N VAL A 32 1.85 3.46 5.77
CA VAL A 32 2.49 2.42 4.96
C VAL A 32 3.99 2.46 5.20
N ASN A 33 4.52 1.36 5.74
CA ASN A 33 5.92 1.27 6.13
C ASN A 33 6.61 0.10 5.44
N ASP A 34 7.94 0.16 5.42
CA ASP A 34 8.77 -0.97 5.05
C ASP A 34 8.67 -2.03 6.16
N CYS A 35 8.61 -3.30 5.76
CA CYS A 35 8.53 -4.41 6.71
C CYS A 35 9.92 -4.81 7.17
N HIS A 36 10.29 -4.48 8.42
CA HIS A 36 11.65 -4.72 8.92
C HIS A 36 12.01 -6.20 9.01
N ASP A 37 11.05 -7.04 9.36
CA ASP A 37 11.29 -8.46 9.57
C ASP A 37 11.02 -9.32 8.35
N ALA A 38 10.60 -8.72 7.25
CA ALA A 38 10.26 -9.45 6.03
C ALA A 38 11.43 -9.40 5.06
N LYS A 39 11.58 -10.47 4.27
CA LYS A 39 12.67 -10.58 3.28
C LYS A 39 12.31 -9.94 1.94
N CYS A 40 11.14 -9.34 1.83
CA CYS A 40 10.69 -8.69 0.61
C CYS A 40 11.05 -7.20 0.64
N GLN A 41 11.09 -6.60 -0.54
CA GLN A 41 11.39 -5.19 -0.68
C GLN A 41 10.10 -4.37 -0.75
N PHE A 42 10.22 -3.10 -0.39
CA PHE A 42 9.12 -2.14 -0.47
C PHE A 42 8.73 -1.94 -1.95
N PRO A 43 7.42 -1.97 -2.28
CA PRO A 43 6.99 -2.02 -3.68
C PRO A 43 6.95 -0.67 -4.39
N PHE A 44 7.03 0.44 -3.64
CA PHE A 44 6.84 1.76 -4.24
C PHE A 44 8.15 2.50 -4.41
N SER A 45 8.35 3.08 -5.60
CA SER A 45 9.46 3.99 -5.83
C SER A 45 9.14 5.37 -5.25
N SER A 46 7.85 5.70 -5.15
CA SER A 46 7.36 6.88 -4.44
C SER A 46 5.92 6.64 -3.99
N PRO A 47 5.46 7.21 -2.87
CA PRO A 47 6.25 7.91 -1.87
C PRO A 47 7.21 6.99 -1.11
N SER A 48 8.11 7.57 -0.33
CA SER A 48 9.02 6.82 0.54
C SER A 48 8.26 6.14 1.68
N PRO A 49 8.80 5.06 2.28
CA PRO A 49 8.15 4.40 3.42
C PRO A 49 7.82 5.39 4.54
N GLY A 50 6.71 5.14 5.22
CA GLY A 50 6.21 6.03 6.27
C GLY A 50 5.15 7.02 5.80
N PHE A 51 4.69 6.88 4.56
CA PHE A 51 3.62 7.77 4.09
C PHE A 51 2.26 7.30 4.63
N SER A 52 1.30 8.24 4.63
CA SER A 52 -0.02 7.99 5.18
C SER A 52 -1.08 8.11 4.09
N VAL A 53 -2.05 7.19 4.12
CA VAL A 53 -3.24 7.27 3.27
C VAL A 53 -4.36 7.85 4.14
N PRO A 54 -4.99 8.95 3.72
CA PRO A 54 -6.01 9.61 4.55
C PRO A 54 -7.18 8.69 4.88
N ALA A 55 -7.87 9.00 5.97
CA ALA A 55 -9.05 8.26 6.39
C ALA A 55 -10.20 8.44 5.40
N GLU A 56 -11.12 7.46 5.40
CA GLU A 56 -12.39 7.59 4.71
C GLU A 56 -13.24 8.68 5.36
N VAL A 57 -13.87 9.50 4.53
CA VAL A 57 -14.76 10.57 4.99
C VAL A 57 -16.09 10.46 4.26
N ASN A 58 -17.17 10.36 5.01
CA ASN A 58 -18.54 10.32 4.46
C ASN A 58 -18.75 9.25 3.40
N GLY A 59 -18.16 8.08 3.61
CA GLY A 59 -18.27 6.95 2.69
C GLY A 59 -17.33 7.03 1.48
N ASN A 60 -16.51 8.07 1.40
CA ASN A 60 -15.52 8.22 0.34
C ASN A 60 -14.16 7.78 0.85
N PRO A 61 -13.51 6.77 0.25
CA PRO A 61 -12.21 6.33 0.72
C PRO A 61 -11.17 7.43 0.60
N GLY A 62 -10.25 7.47 1.56
CA GLY A 62 -9.07 8.30 1.44
C GLY A 62 -8.14 7.69 0.41
N THR A 63 -7.49 8.54 -0.39
CA THR A 63 -6.64 8.04 -1.47
C THR A 63 -5.29 8.73 -1.49
N ILE A 64 -4.30 8.03 -2.02
CA ILE A 64 -3.00 8.60 -2.36
C ILE A 64 -2.48 7.86 -3.58
N GLN A 65 -1.76 8.57 -4.44
CA GLN A 65 -1.13 7.95 -5.59
C GLN A 65 0.26 7.46 -5.22
N ALA A 66 0.60 6.28 -5.73
CA ALA A 66 1.91 5.68 -5.52
C ALA A 66 2.41 5.11 -6.84
N THR A 67 3.73 5.17 -7.03
CA THR A 67 4.36 4.62 -8.23
C THR A 67 5.07 3.32 -7.85
N LEU A 68 4.79 2.28 -8.61
CA LEU A 68 5.39 0.97 -8.38
C LEU A 68 6.83 0.94 -8.87
N LYS A 69 7.63 0.07 -8.26
CA LYS A 69 9.01 -0.17 -8.68
C LYS A 69 9.04 -0.55 -10.16
N SER A 70 10.16 -0.22 -10.82
CA SER A 70 10.31 -0.46 -12.26
C SER A 70 10.76 -1.87 -12.60
N VAL A 71 11.06 -2.70 -11.60
CA VAL A 71 11.53 -4.07 -11.79
C VAL A 71 10.45 -5.04 -11.34
N PRO A 72 10.01 -5.96 -12.23
CA PRO A 72 9.05 -6.98 -11.82
C PRO A 72 9.58 -7.86 -10.69
N GLY A 73 8.68 -8.32 -9.84
CA GLY A 73 9.04 -9.18 -8.72
C GLY A 73 7.95 -9.21 -7.66
N THR A 74 8.26 -9.90 -6.57
CA THR A 74 7.36 -9.98 -5.42
C THR A 74 7.88 -9.03 -4.35
N TYR A 75 7.01 -8.15 -3.90
CA TYR A 75 7.30 -7.08 -2.94
C TYR A 75 6.32 -7.15 -1.78
N CYS A 76 6.58 -6.40 -0.74
CA CYS A 76 5.63 -6.29 0.37
C CYS A 76 5.77 -4.96 1.11
N TYR A 77 4.74 -4.62 1.87
CA TYR A 77 4.76 -3.48 2.77
C TYR A 77 3.97 -3.82 4.03
N CYS A 78 4.25 -3.11 5.11
CA CYS A 78 3.53 -3.23 6.37
C CYS A 78 2.70 -1.99 6.62
N THR A 79 1.59 -2.16 7.35
CA THR A 79 0.66 -1.05 7.60
C THR A 79 0.38 -0.90 9.08
N ILE A 80 0.03 0.33 9.45
CA ILE A 80 -0.49 0.66 10.77
C ILE A 80 -1.81 1.39 10.54
N GLY A 81 -2.89 0.86 11.13
CA GLY A 81 -4.22 1.46 10.98
C GLY A 81 -5.21 0.65 10.17
N CYS A 82 -4.82 -0.51 9.66
CA CYS A 82 -5.70 -1.38 8.88
C CYS A 82 -6.62 -2.24 9.75
N GLY A 83 -6.65 -2.00 11.04
CA GLY A 83 -7.47 -2.76 11.98
C GLY A 83 -7.33 -2.20 13.37
N LYS A 84 -7.81 -2.95 14.37
CA LYS A 84 -7.79 -2.50 15.77
C LYS A 84 -6.40 -2.58 16.40
N LYS A 85 -5.49 -3.31 15.78
CA LYS A 85 -4.11 -3.48 16.25
C LYS A 85 -3.16 -3.19 15.12
N GLU A 86 -1.90 -2.91 15.49
CA GLU A 86 -0.83 -2.81 14.52
C GLU A 86 -0.76 -4.11 13.72
N ASP A 87 -0.81 -3.99 12.42
CA ASP A 87 -0.77 -5.14 11.53
C ASP A 87 0.68 -5.43 11.18
N THR A 88 1.20 -6.52 11.73
CA THR A 88 2.58 -6.95 11.49
C THR A 88 2.69 -7.90 10.30
N ASN A 89 1.56 -8.30 9.70
CA ASN A 89 1.56 -9.19 8.54
C ASN A 89 1.83 -8.40 7.27
N PRO A 90 2.87 -8.76 6.51
CA PRO A 90 3.17 -8.05 5.26
C PRO A 90 2.03 -8.17 4.25
N LYS A 91 1.77 -7.06 3.57
CA LYS A 91 0.86 -7.04 2.43
C LYS A 91 1.70 -7.32 1.19
N THR A 92 1.41 -8.41 0.50
CA THR A 92 2.18 -8.82 -0.68
C THR A 92 1.71 -8.08 -1.92
N VAL A 93 2.67 -7.61 -2.71
CA VAL A 93 2.39 -6.95 -3.98
C VAL A 93 3.19 -7.69 -5.06
N ILE A 94 2.51 -8.13 -6.11
CA ILE A 94 3.13 -8.79 -7.24
C ILE A 94 3.22 -7.80 -8.40
N ILE A 95 4.45 -7.42 -8.75
CA ILE A 95 4.70 -6.49 -9.83
C ILE A 95 5.14 -7.27 -11.06
N SER A 96 4.41 -7.11 -12.13
CA SER A 96 4.68 -7.80 -13.40
C SER A 96 5.15 -6.85 -14.51
#